data_62e7355518911aba1a2d4b140f6a3351
#
_entry.id   62e7355518911aba1a2d4b140f6a3351
#
_cell.length_a   1.000
_cell.length_b   1.000
_cell.length_c   1.000
_cell.angle_alpha   90.00
_cell.angle_beta   90.00
_cell.angle_gamma   90.00
#
_symmetry.space_group_name_H-M   'P 1'
#
loop_
_entity.id
_entity.type
_entity.pdbx_description
1 polymer ?
#
loop_
_entity_poly.entity_id
_entity_poly.type
_entity_poly.pdbx_seq_one_letter_code
_entity_poly.pdbx_strand_id
1 'polypeptide(L)'
;MKEYIITKNVRNKRNIFLIILFLICFILVNFTIIYYQNHIYKLNKSINDSIDGRTIMISPNMNDINTEEDAINYKYDYDKINSINYVIASFPSHISGGGYDSSLKDDYYDGRIGLKYGSDKILTMDVIGRKMSEEERNVMVCPIKFYPSDYKYNEIENLKFIDGRTLIGKKIDVMYDLYEKNEKGKNVVVGQKKIPFEIIGVYDNELAYEGYNTCFAGGKQLYEMYNDYLGRINPASYLATSSLDVIVDDVKNVNSVKSELSKLGYKTMPKVFIDYDELLQIEMICIGIIVITSILTLGISALYIKKYVIYSSYDIALLYALGYSKKKIEKIYFYNVLYVIGIGFVISNFISIIVSLFINTKSIIYCLLGTTIIGIAIILLNYLFIKKLLKRKSIYFMKESNY
;
A
#
# COMPACT_ATOMS: atom_id res chain seq x y z
N MET A 1 44.31 18.05 -25.06
CA MET A 1 43.88 19.27 -24.37
C MET A 1 42.44 19.11 -23.73
N LYS A 2 41.45 18.63 -24.47
CA LYS A 2 40.09 18.39 -23.94
C LYS A 2 40.08 17.44 -22.75
N GLU A 3 40.77 16.29 -22.84
CA GLU A 3 40.95 15.34 -21.76
C GLU A 3 41.76 15.87 -20.57
N TYR A 4 42.80 16.69 -20.86
CA TYR A 4 43.62 17.34 -19.82
C TYR A 4 42.79 18.31 -18.98
N ILE A 5 41.91 19.12 -19.60
CA ILE A 5 41.04 20.05 -18.88
C ILE A 5 40.00 19.30 -18.05
N ILE A 6 39.43 18.23 -18.59
CA ILE A 6 38.46 17.38 -17.86
C ILE A 6 39.14 16.67 -16.67
N THR A 7 40.32 16.07 -16.87
CA THR A 7 41.03 15.35 -15.81
C THR A 7 41.57 16.29 -14.73
N LYS A 8 42.11 17.45 -15.09
CA LYS A 8 42.54 18.49 -14.15
C LYS A 8 41.38 18.99 -13.29
N ASN A 9 40.20 19.15 -13.89
CA ASN A 9 39.02 19.66 -13.22
C ASN A 9 38.37 18.62 -12.34
N VAL A 10 38.37 17.33 -12.72
CA VAL A 10 37.78 16.24 -11.89
C VAL A 10 38.53 16.04 -10.57
N ARG A 11 39.87 16.24 -10.57
CA ARG A 11 40.72 16.18 -9.35
C ARG A 11 40.62 17.42 -8.46
N ASN A 12 39.90 18.46 -8.89
CA ASN A 12 39.74 19.65 -8.08
C ASN A 12 38.75 19.41 -6.94
N LYS A 13 39.13 19.71 -5.68
CA LYS A 13 38.29 19.57 -4.47
C LYS A 13 36.87 20.17 -4.63
N ARG A 14 36.74 21.19 -5.50
CA ARG A 14 35.48 21.88 -5.80
C ARG A 14 34.50 21.00 -6.58
N ASN A 15 34.98 20.19 -7.52
CA ASN A 15 34.14 19.28 -8.30
C ASN A 15 33.68 18.12 -7.46
N ILE A 16 34.50 17.67 -6.49
CA ILE A 16 34.11 16.65 -5.50
C ILE A 16 32.90 17.14 -4.70
N PHE A 17 32.88 18.40 -4.27
CA PHE A 17 31.73 18.98 -3.57
C PHE A 17 30.46 18.93 -4.41
N LEU A 18 30.52 19.25 -5.71
CA LEU A 18 29.37 19.15 -6.59
C LEU A 18 28.91 17.71 -6.82
N ILE A 19 29.85 16.77 -7.00
CA ILE A 19 29.50 15.35 -7.13
C ILE A 19 28.72 14.91 -5.89
N ILE A 20 29.22 15.26 -4.69
CA ILE A 20 28.55 14.95 -3.43
C ILE A 20 27.16 15.61 -3.38
N LEU A 21 27.04 16.87 -3.79
CA LEU A 21 25.77 17.58 -3.80
C LEU A 21 24.73 16.90 -4.70
N PHE A 22 25.11 16.57 -5.95
CA PHE A 22 24.22 15.87 -6.88
C PHE A 22 23.91 14.45 -6.40
N LEU A 23 24.90 13.77 -5.81
CA LEU A 23 24.71 12.44 -5.22
C LEU A 23 23.65 12.50 -4.11
N ILE A 24 23.79 13.43 -3.17
CA ILE A 24 22.81 13.60 -2.07
C ILE A 24 21.43 13.94 -2.64
N CYS A 25 21.33 14.86 -3.61
CA CYS A 25 20.05 15.21 -4.24
C CYS A 25 19.37 13.98 -4.84
N PHE A 26 20.07 13.23 -5.71
CA PHE A 26 19.50 12.07 -6.36
C PHE A 26 19.18 10.94 -5.37
N ILE A 27 19.99 10.76 -4.32
CA ILE A 27 19.70 9.81 -3.24
C ILE A 27 18.41 10.22 -2.53
N LEU A 28 18.24 11.47 -2.11
CA LEU A 28 17.04 11.94 -1.43
C LEU A 28 15.79 11.74 -2.30
N VAL A 29 15.87 12.09 -3.58
CA VAL A 29 14.76 11.88 -4.52
C VAL A 29 14.42 10.40 -4.62
N ASN A 30 15.40 9.53 -4.80
CA ASN A 30 15.20 8.10 -4.92
C ASN A 30 14.61 7.49 -3.65
N PHE A 31 15.14 7.84 -2.47
CA PHE A 31 14.59 7.36 -1.20
C PHE A 31 13.15 7.81 -0.98
N THR A 32 12.81 9.04 -1.35
CA THR A 32 11.43 9.54 -1.29
C THR A 32 10.51 8.73 -2.20
N ILE A 33 10.95 8.42 -3.43
CA ILE A 33 10.19 7.58 -4.37
C ILE A 33 10.03 6.15 -3.82
N ILE A 34 11.11 5.54 -3.30
CA ILE A 34 11.06 4.19 -2.72
C ILE A 34 10.10 4.15 -1.53
N TYR A 35 10.18 5.13 -0.65
CA TYR A 35 9.29 5.24 0.51
C TYR A 35 7.82 5.33 0.07
N TYR A 36 7.49 6.24 -0.86
CA TYR A 36 6.14 6.41 -1.37
C TYR A 36 5.61 5.13 -2.05
N GLN A 37 6.41 4.54 -2.94
CA GLN A 37 6.02 3.31 -3.65
C GLN A 37 5.85 2.13 -2.70
N ASN A 38 6.70 2.01 -1.68
CA ASN A 38 6.57 0.95 -0.69
C ASN A 38 5.34 1.14 0.20
N HIS A 39 5.03 2.39 0.57
CA HIS A 39 3.83 2.72 1.35
C HIS A 39 2.55 2.38 0.58
N ILE A 40 2.44 2.82 -0.68
CA ILE A 40 1.31 2.47 -1.55
C ILE A 40 1.21 0.95 -1.78
N TYR A 41 2.36 0.29 -2.00
CA TYR A 41 2.36 -1.16 -2.20
C TYR A 41 1.82 -1.90 -0.97
N LYS A 42 2.29 -1.53 0.24
CA LYS A 42 1.82 -2.13 1.49
C LYS A 42 0.34 -1.87 1.72
N LEU A 43 -0.11 -0.64 1.50
CA LEU A 43 -1.51 -0.27 1.66
C LEU A 43 -2.41 -1.04 0.67
N ASN A 44 -2.07 -1.03 -0.61
CA ASN A 44 -2.83 -1.77 -1.62
C ASN A 44 -2.84 -3.27 -1.34
N LYS A 45 -1.70 -3.83 -0.91
CA LYS A 45 -1.62 -5.24 -0.52
C LYS A 45 -2.51 -5.51 0.68
N SER A 46 -2.42 -4.71 1.71
CA SER A 46 -3.22 -4.83 2.93
C SER A 46 -4.73 -4.78 2.64
N ILE A 47 -5.18 -3.83 1.81
CA ILE A 47 -6.59 -3.70 1.43
C ILE A 47 -7.04 -4.87 0.53
N ASN A 48 -6.21 -5.30 -0.42
CA ASN A 48 -6.53 -6.43 -1.30
C ASN A 48 -6.50 -7.78 -0.57
N ASP A 49 -5.62 -7.93 0.42
CA ASP A 49 -5.55 -9.15 1.24
C ASP A 49 -6.72 -9.20 2.23
N SER A 50 -7.28 -8.05 2.61
CA SER A 50 -8.50 -7.98 3.42
C SER A 50 -9.74 -8.37 2.62
N ILE A 51 -10.55 -9.27 3.18
CA ILE A 51 -11.85 -9.59 2.62
C ILE A 51 -12.78 -8.37 2.72
N ASP A 52 -12.80 -7.70 3.88
CA ASP A 52 -13.64 -6.52 4.10
C ASP A 52 -13.28 -5.36 3.16
N GLY A 53 -11.98 -5.20 2.81
CA GLY A 53 -11.51 -4.20 1.84
C GLY A 53 -12.05 -4.40 0.42
N ARG A 54 -12.41 -5.64 0.07
CA ARG A 54 -12.97 -6.03 -1.23
C ARG A 54 -14.46 -6.34 -1.17
N THR A 55 -15.11 -6.11 -0.04
CA THR A 55 -16.52 -6.43 0.17
C THR A 55 -17.40 -5.21 -0.03
N ILE A 56 -18.42 -5.37 -0.85
CA ILE A 56 -19.54 -4.43 -1.00
C ILE A 56 -20.74 -5.03 -0.28
N MET A 57 -21.21 -4.35 0.73
CA MET A 57 -22.46 -4.70 1.39
C MET A 57 -23.62 -4.15 0.56
N ILE A 58 -24.55 -4.99 0.20
CA ILE A 58 -25.78 -4.58 -0.50
C ILE A 58 -27.00 -4.82 0.37
N SER A 59 -27.99 -3.97 0.20
CA SER A 59 -29.31 -4.12 0.81
C SER A 59 -30.40 -3.84 -0.23
N PRO A 60 -31.61 -4.35 -0.06
CA PRO A 60 -32.74 -4.02 -0.90
C PRO A 60 -32.98 -2.51 -0.89
N ASN A 61 -33.53 -1.98 -1.97
CA ASN A 61 -34.00 -0.61 -1.94
C ASN A 61 -35.22 -0.53 -1.00
N MET A 62 -35.21 0.41 -0.04
CA MET A 62 -36.31 0.59 0.91
C MET A 62 -37.65 0.86 0.22
N ASN A 63 -37.63 1.35 -1.03
CA ASN A 63 -38.86 1.57 -1.82
C ASN A 63 -39.52 0.26 -2.28
N ASP A 64 -38.77 -0.87 -2.27
CA ASP A 64 -39.25 -2.19 -2.68
C ASP A 64 -39.79 -3.00 -1.48
N ILE A 65 -39.62 -2.47 -0.27
CA ILE A 65 -40.06 -3.11 0.99
C ILE A 65 -41.04 -2.16 1.68
N ASN A 66 -42.31 -2.40 1.46
CA ASN A 66 -43.39 -1.58 2.05
C ASN A 66 -43.97 -2.17 3.34
N THR A 67 -43.77 -3.47 3.56
CA THR A 67 -44.29 -4.22 4.69
C THR A 67 -43.25 -5.11 5.32
N GLU A 68 -43.45 -5.56 6.55
CA GLU A 68 -42.63 -6.57 7.21
C GLU A 68 -42.67 -7.90 6.45
N GLU A 69 -43.81 -8.19 5.79
CA GLU A 69 -43.98 -9.39 4.96
C GLU A 69 -43.13 -9.30 3.67
N ASP A 70 -43.03 -8.13 3.05
CA ASP A 70 -42.14 -7.92 1.89
C ASP A 70 -40.66 -8.13 2.28
N ALA A 71 -40.29 -7.64 3.46
CA ALA A 71 -38.93 -7.83 3.99
C ALA A 71 -38.60 -9.30 4.25
N ILE A 72 -39.57 -10.06 4.80
CA ILE A 72 -39.44 -11.49 5.09
C ILE A 72 -39.31 -12.32 3.80
N ASN A 73 -40.03 -11.94 2.76
CA ASN A 73 -40.08 -12.67 1.50
C ASN A 73 -39.04 -12.20 0.48
N TYR A 74 -38.27 -11.14 0.77
CA TYR A 74 -37.26 -10.65 -0.16
C TYR A 74 -36.14 -11.67 -0.38
N LYS A 75 -35.88 -11.96 -1.64
CA LYS A 75 -34.81 -12.89 -2.05
C LYS A 75 -33.85 -12.16 -2.99
N TYR A 76 -32.57 -12.21 -2.65
CA TYR A 76 -31.53 -11.74 -3.56
C TYR A 76 -31.43 -12.66 -4.77
N ASP A 77 -31.22 -12.06 -5.94
CA ASP A 77 -30.93 -12.79 -7.17
C ASP A 77 -29.44 -13.12 -7.23
N TYR A 78 -29.05 -14.19 -6.55
CA TYR A 78 -27.66 -14.63 -6.46
C TYR A 78 -27.04 -14.91 -7.84
N ASP A 79 -27.83 -15.44 -8.77
CA ASP A 79 -27.33 -15.76 -10.12
C ASP A 79 -26.94 -14.47 -10.87
N LYS A 80 -27.79 -13.44 -10.80
CA LYS A 80 -27.46 -12.15 -11.40
C LYS A 80 -26.27 -11.47 -10.71
N ILE A 81 -26.23 -11.48 -9.36
CA ILE A 81 -25.15 -10.87 -8.60
C ILE A 81 -23.82 -11.55 -8.92
N ASN A 82 -23.78 -12.89 -8.88
CA ASN A 82 -22.57 -13.65 -9.14
C ASN A 82 -22.17 -13.68 -10.63
N SER A 83 -23.05 -13.27 -11.54
CA SER A 83 -22.71 -13.11 -12.98
C SER A 83 -22.03 -11.77 -13.29
N ILE A 84 -21.99 -10.83 -12.36
CA ILE A 84 -21.29 -9.56 -12.54
C ILE A 84 -19.78 -9.84 -12.64
N ASN A 85 -19.13 -9.25 -13.65
CA ASN A 85 -17.68 -9.38 -13.80
C ASN A 85 -16.97 -8.94 -12.52
N TYR A 86 -15.92 -9.68 -12.14
CA TYR A 86 -15.11 -9.45 -10.95
C TYR A 86 -15.75 -9.83 -9.61
N VAL A 87 -17.00 -10.28 -9.57
CA VAL A 87 -17.59 -10.86 -8.36
C VAL A 87 -17.06 -12.28 -8.19
N ILE A 88 -16.53 -12.58 -7.00
CA ILE A 88 -16.00 -13.89 -6.65
C ILE A 88 -17.04 -14.71 -5.90
N ALA A 89 -17.74 -14.07 -4.96
CA ALA A 89 -18.74 -14.71 -4.12
C ALA A 89 -19.72 -13.67 -3.57
N SER A 90 -20.91 -14.16 -3.21
CA SER A 90 -21.89 -13.39 -2.45
C SER A 90 -22.52 -14.29 -1.36
N PHE A 91 -22.69 -13.73 -0.18
CA PHE A 91 -23.27 -14.45 0.97
C PHE A 91 -23.93 -13.49 1.95
N PRO A 92 -24.90 -13.95 2.76
CA PRO A 92 -25.53 -13.10 3.77
C PRO A 92 -24.52 -12.53 4.77
N SER A 93 -24.53 -11.21 4.99
CA SER A 93 -23.54 -10.52 5.83
C SER A 93 -23.54 -11.04 7.27
N HIS A 94 -24.68 -11.51 7.77
CA HIS A 94 -24.84 -11.96 9.15
C HIS A 94 -24.17 -13.32 9.48
N ILE A 95 -23.83 -14.14 8.48
CA ILE A 95 -23.09 -15.39 8.73
C ILE A 95 -21.58 -15.15 8.92
N SER A 96 -21.11 -13.94 8.66
CA SER A 96 -19.71 -13.59 8.76
C SER A 96 -19.50 -12.58 9.89
N GLY A 97 -18.54 -12.85 10.79
CA GLY A 97 -18.15 -11.92 11.85
C GLY A 97 -18.75 -12.21 13.24
N GLY A 98 -19.34 -13.38 13.45
CA GLY A 98 -19.76 -13.80 14.77
C GLY A 98 -18.58 -13.99 15.72
N GLY A 99 -18.70 -13.49 16.97
CA GLY A 99 -17.73 -13.75 18.04
C GLY A 99 -18.12 -15.04 18.79
N TYR A 100 -17.15 -15.93 18.98
CA TYR A 100 -17.33 -17.22 19.61
C TYR A 100 -16.30 -17.45 20.70
N ASP A 101 -16.68 -18.18 21.74
CA ASP A 101 -15.72 -18.69 22.72
C ASP A 101 -14.99 -19.90 22.13
N SER A 102 -13.72 -20.08 22.49
CA SER A 102 -12.93 -21.22 22.05
C SER A 102 -12.19 -21.88 23.21
N SER A 103 -11.73 -23.10 22.98
CA SER A 103 -10.87 -23.80 23.94
C SER A 103 -9.43 -23.28 23.97
N LEU A 104 -9.11 -22.31 23.12
CA LEU A 104 -7.81 -21.66 23.07
C LEU A 104 -7.72 -20.61 24.18
N LYS A 105 -7.39 -21.05 25.39
CA LYS A 105 -7.23 -20.17 26.56
C LYS A 105 -5.88 -20.39 27.21
N ASP A 106 -5.26 -19.29 27.66
CA ASP A 106 -4.10 -19.30 28.53
C ASP A 106 -4.19 -18.13 29.54
N ASP A 107 -3.11 -17.83 30.25
CA ASP A 107 -3.05 -16.76 31.23
C ASP A 107 -3.22 -15.35 30.62
N TYR A 108 -3.14 -15.24 29.30
CA TYR A 108 -3.16 -13.95 28.56
C TYR A 108 -4.33 -13.83 27.60
N TYR A 109 -4.87 -14.95 27.14
CA TYR A 109 -5.88 -15.01 26.10
C TYR A 109 -7.18 -15.62 26.62
N ASP A 110 -8.27 -14.89 26.49
CA ASP A 110 -9.60 -15.27 27.02
C ASP A 110 -10.36 -16.29 26.16
N GLY A 111 -9.83 -16.62 24.99
CA GLY A 111 -10.41 -17.61 24.09
C GLY A 111 -11.43 -17.08 23.10
N ARG A 112 -11.65 -15.76 23.01
CA ARG A 112 -12.59 -15.21 22.03
C ARG A 112 -11.99 -15.13 20.63
N ILE A 113 -12.68 -15.74 19.66
CA ILE A 113 -12.35 -15.71 18.24
C ILE A 113 -13.52 -15.18 17.43
N GLY A 114 -13.23 -14.44 16.36
CA GLY A 114 -14.20 -14.12 15.32
C GLY A 114 -14.18 -15.20 14.24
N LEU A 115 -15.34 -15.60 13.70
CA LEU A 115 -15.38 -16.44 12.52
C LEU A 115 -15.96 -15.68 11.34
N LYS A 116 -15.23 -15.67 10.24
CA LYS A 116 -15.64 -15.11 8.96
C LYS A 116 -15.69 -16.17 7.87
N TYR A 117 -16.51 -15.90 6.87
CA TYR A 117 -16.56 -16.72 5.67
C TYR A 117 -15.24 -16.65 4.91
N GLY A 118 -14.68 -17.82 4.58
CA GLY A 118 -13.46 -17.94 3.81
C GLY A 118 -13.46 -19.15 2.88
N SER A 119 -12.76 -19.04 1.79
CA SER A 119 -12.44 -20.13 0.86
C SER A 119 -11.12 -19.82 0.15
N ASP A 120 -10.56 -20.78 -0.57
CA ASP A 120 -9.36 -20.61 -1.39
C ASP A 120 -9.50 -19.48 -2.43
N LYS A 121 -10.71 -19.27 -2.94
CA LYS A 121 -11.03 -18.20 -3.90
C LYS A 121 -11.04 -16.81 -3.24
N ILE A 122 -11.48 -16.74 -1.99
CA ILE A 122 -11.69 -15.47 -1.27
C ILE A 122 -10.45 -15.03 -0.51
N LEU A 123 -9.70 -15.99 0.07
CA LEU A 123 -8.46 -15.73 0.80
C LEU A 123 -7.31 -15.42 -0.16
N THR A 124 -7.13 -14.15 -0.52
CA THR A 124 -6.03 -13.71 -1.40
C THR A 124 -4.71 -13.59 -0.66
N MET A 125 -4.76 -13.41 0.67
CA MET A 125 -3.59 -13.29 1.54
C MET A 125 -2.69 -14.54 1.51
N ASP A 126 -1.42 -14.31 1.85
CA ASP A 126 -0.46 -15.41 2.02
C ASP A 126 -0.81 -16.22 3.28
N VAL A 127 -0.92 -17.53 3.13
CA VAL A 127 -1.25 -18.46 4.22
C VAL A 127 -0.10 -19.46 4.41
N ILE A 128 0.42 -19.52 5.62
CA ILE A 128 1.35 -20.57 6.05
C ILE A 128 0.53 -21.81 6.37
N GLY A 129 0.81 -22.92 5.71
CA GLY A 129 -0.03 -24.11 5.72
C GLY A 129 -0.85 -24.22 4.44
N ARG A 130 -2.14 -24.44 4.52
CA ARG A 130 -3.01 -24.50 3.34
C ARG A 130 -4.27 -23.65 3.50
N LYS A 131 -4.83 -23.21 2.39
CA LYS A 131 -6.16 -22.58 2.32
C LYS A 131 -7.23 -23.68 2.35
N MET A 132 -8.46 -23.30 2.73
CA MET A 132 -9.60 -24.20 2.73
C MET A 132 -10.41 -24.08 1.44
N SER A 133 -11.08 -25.13 1.03
CA SER A 133 -12.13 -25.05 0.01
C SER A 133 -13.47 -24.66 0.65
N GLU A 134 -14.41 -24.20 -0.17
CA GLU A 134 -15.74 -23.75 0.28
C GLU A 134 -16.56 -24.90 0.94
N GLU A 135 -16.36 -26.14 0.50
CA GLU A 135 -17.09 -27.31 0.97
C GLU A 135 -16.46 -27.97 2.21
N GLU A 136 -15.24 -27.58 2.59
CA GLU A 136 -14.56 -28.18 3.74
C GLU A 136 -15.24 -27.80 5.05
N ARG A 137 -15.31 -28.80 5.95
CA ARG A 137 -15.91 -28.65 7.28
C ARG A 137 -14.88 -28.88 8.37
N ASN A 138 -15.14 -28.28 9.53
CA ASN A 138 -14.32 -28.45 10.73
C ASN A 138 -12.86 -28.08 10.53
N VAL A 139 -12.59 -27.15 9.61
CA VAL A 139 -11.28 -26.58 9.36
C VAL A 139 -11.35 -25.06 9.38
N MET A 140 -10.27 -24.41 9.78
CA MET A 140 -10.18 -22.96 9.78
C MET A 140 -8.76 -22.47 9.48
N VAL A 141 -8.68 -21.26 8.91
CA VAL A 141 -7.45 -20.50 8.73
C VAL A 141 -7.49 -19.34 9.71
N CYS A 142 -6.47 -19.20 10.56
CA CYS A 142 -6.47 -18.29 11.70
C CYS A 142 -5.32 -17.28 11.63
N PRO A 143 -5.32 -16.24 12.47
CA PRO A 143 -4.22 -15.28 12.50
C PRO A 143 -2.93 -15.89 13.07
N ILE A 144 -1.77 -15.36 12.66
CA ILE A 144 -0.48 -15.72 13.27
C ILE A 144 -0.44 -15.28 14.73
N LYS A 145 -1.04 -14.14 15.06
CA LYS A 145 -1.02 -13.59 16.42
C LYS A 145 -2.45 -13.50 16.99
N PHE A 146 -2.69 -14.23 18.06
CA PHE A 146 -3.92 -14.09 18.85
C PHE A 146 -3.66 -13.20 20.06
N TYR A 147 -4.38 -12.10 20.14
CA TYR A 147 -4.25 -11.11 21.20
C TYR A 147 -5.40 -11.22 22.22
N PRO A 148 -5.20 -10.79 23.48
CA PRO A 148 -6.28 -10.67 24.46
C PRO A 148 -7.42 -9.79 23.91
N SER A 149 -8.67 -10.09 24.24
CA SER A 149 -9.84 -9.34 23.70
C SER A 149 -10.01 -7.96 24.34
N ASP A 150 -9.42 -7.71 25.50
CA ASP A 150 -9.49 -6.44 26.25
C ASP A 150 -8.33 -5.49 25.99
N TYR A 151 -7.46 -5.82 25.01
CA TYR A 151 -6.31 -4.97 24.69
C TYR A 151 -6.73 -3.60 24.15
N LYS A 152 -5.92 -2.58 24.46
CA LYS A 152 -6.04 -1.26 23.85
C LYS A 152 -5.14 -1.18 22.62
N TYR A 153 -5.69 -0.68 21.53
CA TYR A 153 -5.00 -0.58 20.22
C TYR A 153 -3.61 0.06 20.30
N ASN A 154 -3.41 1.02 21.22
CA ASN A 154 -2.15 1.73 21.40
C ASN A 154 -1.07 0.93 22.16
N GLU A 155 -1.38 -0.26 22.65
CA GLU A 155 -0.48 -1.07 23.48
C GLU A 155 0.01 -2.36 22.79
N ILE A 156 -0.34 -2.54 21.51
CA ILE A 156 -0.11 -3.79 20.73
C ILE A 156 1.36 -4.20 20.68
N GLU A 157 2.28 -3.25 20.57
CA GLU A 157 3.72 -3.54 20.41
C GLU A 157 4.32 -4.35 21.57
N ASN A 158 3.72 -4.28 22.77
CA ASN A 158 4.20 -4.94 23.98
C ASN A 158 3.29 -6.07 24.50
N LEU A 159 2.20 -6.38 23.75
CA LEU A 159 1.28 -7.41 24.19
C LEU A 159 1.83 -8.81 23.93
N LYS A 160 1.61 -9.69 24.90
CA LYS A 160 1.80 -11.13 24.72
C LYS A 160 0.70 -11.66 23.81
N PHE A 161 1.04 -12.59 22.96
CA PHE A 161 0.12 -13.23 22.03
C PHE A 161 0.40 -14.75 21.95
N ILE A 162 -0.62 -15.51 21.54
CA ILE A 162 -0.43 -16.91 21.18
C ILE A 162 0.02 -16.96 19.71
N ASP A 163 1.14 -17.65 19.45
CA ASP A 163 1.64 -17.85 18.08
C ASP A 163 0.80 -18.92 17.37
N GLY A 164 -0.06 -18.49 16.45
CA GLY A 164 -0.93 -19.36 15.66
C GLY A 164 -0.18 -20.42 14.84
N ARG A 165 1.09 -20.18 14.48
CA ARG A 165 1.91 -21.17 13.75
C ARG A 165 2.09 -22.46 14.56
N THR A 166 2.12 -22.36 15.88
CA THR A 166 2.22 -23.52 16.78
C THR A 166 0.93 -24.33 16.89
N LEU A 167 -0.15 -23.79 16.33
CA LEU A 167 -1.49 -24.36 16.38
C LEU A 167 -1.88 -25.09 15.09
N ILE A 168 -1.08 -25.01 14.03
CA ILE A 168 -1.36 -25.71 12.77
C ILE A 168 -1.42 -27.22 13.02
N GLY A 169 -2.51 -27.86 12.54
CA GLY A 169 -2.81 -29.28 12.78
C GLY A 169 -3.49 -29.59 14.11
N LYS A 170 -3.64 -28.59 15.01
CA LYS A 170 -4.35 -28.78 16.28
C LYS A 170 -5.85 -28.53 16.13
N LYS A 171 -6.64 -29.27 16.89
CA LYS A 171 -8.09 -29.07 16.99
C LYS A 171 -8.40 -28.13 18.15
N ILE A 172 -9.22 -27.13 17.86
CA ILE A 172 -9.73 -26.16 18.84
C ILE A 172 -11.24 -26.27 18.82
N ASP A 173 -11.83 -26.37 20.01
CA ASP A 173 -13.26 -26.37 20.14
C ASP A 173 -13.81 -24.95 20.11
N VAL A 174 -14.73 -24.67 19.20
CA VAL A 174 -15.49 -23.43 19.12
C VAL A 174 -16.85 -23.65 19.78
N MET A 175 -17.20 -22.73 20.68
CA MET A 175 -18.40 -22.87 21.53
C MET A 175 -19.36 -21.72 21.30
N TYR A 176 -20.65 -22.02 21.25
CA TYR A 176 -21.70 -21.01 21.17
C TYR A 176 -22.96 -21.47 21.91
N ASP A 177 -23.68 -20.51 22.47
CA ASP A 177 -24.91 -20.76 23.21
C ASP A 177 -26.07 -21.02 22.27
N LEU A 178 -26.96 -21.91 22.68
CA LEU A 178 -28.23 -22.15 22.02
C LEU A 178 -29.32 -21.38 22.77
N TYR A 179 -30.13 -20.63 22.05
CA TYR A 179 -31.17 -19.78 22.62
C TYR A 179 -32.57 -20.29 22.24
N GLU A 180 -33.51 -20.19 23.19
CA GLU A 180 -34.95 -20.36 22.96
C GLU A 180 -35.73 -19.17 23.56
N LYS A 181 -36.93 -18.92 23.06
CA LYS A 181 -37.85 -17.96 23.67
C LYS A 181 -38.58 -18.59 24.82
N ASN A 182 -38.53 -17.96 26.00
CA ASN A 182 -39.36 -18.38 27.14
C ASN A 182 -40.83 -17.92 26.96
N GLU A 183 -41.70 -18.30 27.88
CA GLU A 183 -43.13 -17.93 27.88
C GLU A 183 -43.36 -16.41 27.83
N LYS A 184 -42.40 -15.59 28.24
CA LYS A 184 -42.45 -14.13 28.21
C LYS A 184 -41.81 -13.55 26.95
N GLY A 185 -41.46 -14.35 25.94
CA GLY A 185 -40.84 -13.95 24.69
C GLY A 185 -39.37 -13.50 24.82
N LYS A 186 -38.72 -13.71 25.97
CA LYS A 186 -37.30 -13.38 26.18
C LYS A 186 -36.42 -14.53 25.75
N ASN A 187 -35.32 -14.23 25.10
CA ASN A 187 -34.29 -15.21 24.75
C ASN A 187 -33.61 -15.73 26.02
N VAL A 188 -33.58 -17.04 26.19
CA VAL A 188 -32.87 -17.71 27.30
C VAL A 188 -31.95 -18.76 26.73
N VAL A 189 -30.76 -18.88 27.34
CA VAL A 189 -29.79 -19.94 26.97
C VAL A 189 -30.33 -21.28 27.45
N VAL A 190 -30.51 -22.22 26.51
CA VAL A 190 -31.02 -23.58 26.80
C VAL A 190 -29.94 -24.65 26.72
N GLY A 191 -28.77 -24.29 26.20
CA GLY A 191 -27.62 -25.17 26.08
C GLY A 191 -26.44 -24.51 25.40
N GLN A 192 -25.34 -25.24 25.31
CA GLN A 192 -24.14 -24.83 24.59
C GLN A 192 -23.74 -25.90 23.58
N LYS A 193 -23.42 -25.51 22.37
CA LYS A 193 -22.89 -26.40 21.33
C LYS A 193 -21.37 -26.18 21.17
N LYS A 194 -20.68 -27.30 20.93
CA LYS A 194 -19.23 -27.34 20.80
C LYS A 194 -18.88 -28.03 19.49
N ILE A 195 -18.09 -27.36 18.66
CA ILE A 195 -17.64 -27.85 17.36
C ILE A 195 -16.12 -27.83 17.32
N PRO A 196 -15.45 -28.97 17.07
CA PRO A 196 -14.02 -29.02 16.91
C PRO A 196 -13.63 -28.51 15.50
N PHE A 197 -12.73 -27.53 15.44
CA PHE A 197 -12.10 -27.05 14.21
C PHE A 197 -10.61 -27.34 14.23
N GLU A 198 -10.08 -27.85 13.13
CA GLU A 198 -8.65 -28.00 12.91
C GLU A 198 -8.09 -26.72 12.28
N ILE A 199 -7.04 -26.14 12.85
CA ILE A 199 -6.31 -25.03 12.23
C ILE A 199 -5.41 -25.59 11.14
N ILE A 200 -5.75 -25.35 9.87
CA ILE A 200 -5.03 -25.88 8.70
C ILE A 200 -4.05 -24.89 8.11
N GLY A 201 -4.12 -23.64 8.50
CA GLY A 201 -3.23 -22.57 8.05
C GLY A 201 -3.36 -21.32 8.89
N VAL A 202 -2.36 -20.45 8.78
CA VAL A 202 -2.37 -19.14 9.45
C VAL A 202 -1.95 -18.04 8.51
N TYR A 203 -2.49 -16.82 8.70
CA TYR A 203 -2.21 -15.64 7.91
C TYR A 203 -1.66 -14.50 8.79
N ASP A 204 -0.92 -13.57 8.17
CA ASP A 204 -0.39 -12.42 8.87
C ASP A 204 -1.47 -11.34 9.07
N ASN A 205 -2.01 -11.26 10.28
CA ASN A 205 -3.07 -10.32 10.63
C ASN A 205 -2.61 -8.87 10.85
N GLU A 206 -1.31 -8.61 10.87
CA GLU A 206 -0.78 -7.23 10.87
C GLU A 206 -0.79 -6.62 9.46
N LEU A 207 -0.69 -7.47 8.44
CA LEU A 207 -0.76 -7.04 7.04
C LEU A 207 -2.18 -7.05 6.48
N ALA A 208 -3.05 -7.93 7.00
CA ALA A 208 -4.44 -7.98 6.59
C ALA A 208 -5.28 -7.01 7.44
N TYR A 209 -6.16 -6.24 6.79
CA TYR A 209 -7.11 -5.33 7.46
C TYR A 209 -8.27 -6.12 8.10
N GLU A 210 -7.92 -7.25 8.71
CA GLU A 210 -8.88 -8.12 9.38
C GLU A 210 -8.83 -7.90 10.90
N GLY A 211 -9.97 -8.09 11.54
CA GLY A 211 -10.02 -7.99 13.00
C GLY A 211 -9.05 -8.96 13.65
N TYR A 212 -8.43 -8.54 14.75
CA TYR A 212 -7.58 -9.41 15.55
C TYR A 212 -8.38 -10.64 15.96
N ASN A 213 -7.75 -11.79 16.08
CA ASN A 213 -8.37 -13.06 16.44
C ASN A 213 -9.47 -13.55 15.45
N THR A 214 -9.49 -13.06 14.22
CA THR A 214 -10.43 -13.50 13.20
C THR A 214 -9.92 -14.75 12.51
N CYS A 215 -10.67 -15.84 12.61
CA CYS A 215 -10.44 -17.05 11.83
C CYS A 215 -11.44 -17.13 10.67
N PHE A 216 -11.05 -17.78 9.58
CA PHE A 216 -11.90 -18.05 8.42
C PHE A 216 -12.34 -19.50 8.42
N ALA A 217 -13.61 -19.72 8.17
CA ALA A 217 -14.20 -21.08 8.09
C ALA A 217 -15.10 -21.18 6.85
N GLY A 218 -15.41 -22.41 6.41
CA GLY A 218 -16.26 -22.68 5.25
C GLY A 218 -17.67 -22.12 5.42
N GLY A 219 -18.20 -21.46 4.36
CA GLY A 219 -19.48 -20.74 4.43
C GLY A 219 -20.66 -21.62 4.79
N LYS A 220 -20.70 -22.86 4.29
CA LYS A 220 -21.78 -23.82 4.58
C LYS A 220 -21.85 -24.14 6.08
N GLN A 221 -20.69 -24.31 6.71
CA GLN A 221 -20.64 -24.60 8.15
C GLN A 221 -21.02 -23.38 8.98
N LEU A 222 -20.57 -22.18 8.60
CA LEU A 222 -20.97 -20.94 9.28
C LEU A 222 -22.47 -20.70 9.17
N TYR A 223 -23.06 -20.99 8.02
CA TYR A 223 -24.52 -20.89 7.83
C TYR A 223 -25.28 -21.86 8.75
N GLU A 224 -24.81 -23.10 8.88
CA GLU A 224 -25.38 -24.08 9.80
C GLU A 224 -25.24 -23.64 11.28
N MET A 225 -24.06 -23.13 11.67
CA MET A 225 -23.82 -22.58 13.00
C MET A 225 -24.75 -21.41 13.33
N TYR A 226 -24.89 -20.50 12.36
CA TYR A 226 -25.77 -19.35 12.51
C TYR A 226 -27.24 -19.75 12.67
N ASN A 227 -27.72 -20.69 11.87
CA ASN A 227 -29.09 -21.20 11.98
C ASN A 227 -29.34 -21.90 13.32
N ASP A 228 -28.37 -22.65 13.84
CA ASP A 228 -28.47 -23.24 15.18
C ASP A 228 -28.54 -22.19 16.29
N TYR A 229 -27.73 -21.13 16.15
CA TYR A 229 -27.62 -20.08 17.15
C TYR A 229 -28.83 -19.13 17.15
N LEU A 230 -29.25 -18.62 16.01
CA LEU A 230 -30.27 -17.58 15.87
C LEU A 230 -31.57 -18.10 15.23
N GLY A 231 -31.52 -19.15 14.43
CA GLY A 231 -32.66 -19.67 13.69
C GLY A 231 -33.83 -20.13 14.58
N ARG A 232 -33.52 -20.52 15.83
CA ARG A 232 -34.53 -20.90 16.83
C ARG A 232 -35.20 -19.69 17.45
N ILE A 233 -34.59 -18.50 17.40
CA ILE A 233 -35.11 -17.29 18.06
C ILE A 233 -35.97 -16.46 17.12
N ASN A 234 -35.57 -16.31 15.88
CA ASN A 234 -36.31 -15.49 14.91
C ASN A 234 -35.89 -15.81 13.45
N PRO A 235 -36.37 -16.91 12.88
CA PRO A 235 -35.88 -17.39 11.59
C PRO A 235 -36.23 -16.46 10.40
N ALA A 236 -37.30 -15.71 10.49
CA ALA A 236 -37.83 -14.98 9.35
C ALA A 236 -37.37 -13.51 9.28
N SER A 237 -37.45 -12.76 10.37
CA SER A 237 -37.18 -11.31 10.37
C SER A 237 -35.70 -10.96 10.21
N TYR A 238 -34.78 -11.87 10.61
CA TYR A 238 -33.33 -11.61 10.51
C TYR A 238 -32.76 -11.90 9.11
N LEU A 239 -33.32 -12.87 8.40
CA LEU A 239 -32.85 -13.25 7.07
C LEU A 239 -33.28 -12.28 5.98
N ALA A 240 -34.41 -11.62 6.17
CA ALA A 240 -35.01 -10.78 5.13
C ALA A 240 -34.48 -9.33 5.10
N THR A 241 -34.08 -8.81 6.26
CA THR A 241 -33.48 -7.47 6.36
C THR A 241 -31.95 -7.51 6.39
N SER A 242 -31.36 -8.70 6.35
CA SER A 242 -29.91 -8.85 6.37
C SER A 242 -29.32 -8.38 5.04
N SER A 243 -28.30 -7.55 5.12
CA SER A 243 -27.48 -7.21 3.98
C SER A 243 -26.75 -8.43 3.42
N LEU A 244 -26.44 -8.37 2.13
CA LEU A 244 -25.62 -9.36 1.45
C LEU A 244 -24.23 -8.79 1.25
N ASP A 245 -23.21 -9.55 1.58
CA ASP A 245 -21.82 -9.24 1.28
C ASP A 245 -21.47 -9.78 -0.11
N VAL A 246 -20.97 -8.91 -0.98
CA VAL A 246 -20.50 -9.23 -2.33
C VAL A 246 -19.00 -9.01 -2.36
N ILE A 247 -18.23 -10.07 -2.55
CA ILE A 247 -16.77 -10.03 -2.59
C ILE A 247 -16.28 -9.86 -4.03
N VAL A 248 -15.37 -8.91 -4.21
CA VAL A 248 -14.74 -8.58 -5.47
C VAL A 248 -13.31 -9.14 -5.50
N ASP A 249 -12.80 -9.46 -6.69
CA ASP A 249 -11.47 -10.02 -6.89
C ASP A 249 -10.32 -9.08 -6.49
N ASP A 250 -10.48 -7.79 -6.76
CA ASP A 250 -9.47 -6.75 -6.51
C ASP A 250 -10.16 -5.43 -6.10
N VAL A 251 -9.57 -4.71 -5.15
CA VAL A 251 -10.10 -3.43 -4.66
C VAL A 251 -10.33 -2.40 -5.78
N LYS A 252 -9.51 -2.42 -6.82
CA LYS A 252 -9.68 -1.52 -7.99
C LYS A 252 -11.00 -1.72 -8.74
N ASN A 253 -11.60 -2.92 -8.64
CA ASN A 253 -12.84 -3.27 -9.31
C ASN A 253 -14.08 -2.97 -8.45
N VAL A 254 -13.92 -2.65 -7.16
CA VAL A 254 -15.02 -2.38 -6.21
C VAL A 254 -15.97 -1.30 -6.73
N ASN A 255 -15.46 -0.18 -7.24
CA ASN A 255 -16.32 0.90 -7.75
C ASN A 255 -17.10 0.50 -9.02
N SER A 256 -16.51 -0.32 -9.88
CA SER A 256 -17.18 -0.83 -11.07
C SER A 256 -18.33 -1.77 -10.69
N VAL A 257 -18.05 -2.75 -9.82
CA VAL A 257 -19.06 -3.70 -9.33
C VAL A 257 -20.16 -2.99 -8.56
N LYS A 258 -19.79 -2.02 -7.71
CA LYS A 258 -20.77 -1.17 -7.00
C LYS A 258 -21.74 -0.47 -7.96
N SER A 259 -21.23 0.05 -9.08
CA SER A 259 -22.06 0.69 -10.11
C SER A 259 -23.02 -0.31 -10.74
N GLU A 260 -22.58 -1.51 -11.07
CA GLU A 260 -23.44 -2.56 -11.66
C GLU A 260 -24.51 -3.04 -10.66
N LEU A 261 -24.13 -3.25 -9.40
CA LEU A 261 -25.10 -3.60 -8.34
C LEU A 261 -26.16 -2.50 -8.13
N SER A 262 -25.75 -1.23 -8.20
CA SER A 262 -26.69 -0.09 -8.11
C SER A 262 -27.65 -0.04 -9.31
N LYS A 263 -27.21 -0.42 -10.52
CA LYS A 263 -28.10 -0.53 -11.70
C LYS A 263 -29.12 -1.66 -11.56
N LEU A 264 -28.80 -2.71 -10.81
CA LEU A 264 -29.74 -3.77 -10.46
C LEU A 264 -30.76 -3.35 -9.37
N GLY A 265 -30.68 -2.11 -8.86
CA GLY A 265 -31.61 -1.55 -7.87
C GLY A 265 -31.17 -1.74 -6.41
N TYR A 266 -30.00 -2.33 -6.16
CA TYR A 266 -29.53 -2.49 -4.78
C TYR A 266 -28.92 -1.21 -4.22
N LYS A 267 -29.14 -0.95 -2.94
CA LYS A 267 -28.37 0.03 -2.18
C LYS A 267 -27.01 -0.57 -1.84
N THR A 268 -25.94 0.11 -2.22
CA THR A 268 -24.58 -0.40 -2.11
C THR A 268 -23.73 0.43 -1.16
N MET A 269 -22.96 -0.24 -0.30
CA MET A 269 -22.04 0.40 0.64
C MET A 269 -20.75 -0.43 0.70
N PRO A 270 -19.56 0.15 0.51
CA PRO A 270 -18.31 -0.57 0.74
C PRO A 270 -18.20 -0.86 2.24
N LYS A 271 -17.70 -2.04 2.61
CA LYS A 271 -17.58 -2.46 4.02
C LYS A 271 -16.45 -1.71 4.73
N VAL A 272 -15.41 -1.36 3.99
CA VAL A 272 -14.31 -0.52 4.46
C VAL A 272 -14.28 0.77 3.66
N PHE A 273 -14.25 1.89 4.35
CA PHE A 273 -13.98 3.19 3.76
C PHE A 273 -12.48 3.42 3.79
N ILE A 274 -11.87 3.51 2.61
CA ILE A 274 -10.46 3.89 2.50
C ILE A 274 -10.38 5.40 2.70
N ASP A 275 -9.61 5.82 3.71
CA ASP A 275 -9.31 7.23 3.89
C ASP A 275 -8.26 7.68 2.86
N TYR A 276 -8.77 8.19 1.74
CA TYR A 276 -7.91 8.72 0.68
C TYR A 276 -7.20 10.02 1.09
N ASP A 277 -7.65 10.70 2.13
CA ASP A 277 -7.07 11.98 2.56
C ASP A 277 -5.68 11.77 3.17
N GLU A 278 -5.46 10.69 3.91
CA GLU A 278 -4.14 10.31 4.42
C GLU A 278 -3.15 10.00 3.29
N LEU A 279 -3.60 9.26 2.27
CA LEU A 279 -2.81 8.97 1.07
C LEU A 279 -2.40 10.24 0.32
N LEU A 280 -3.34 11.15 0.11
CA LEU A 280 -3.08 12.44 -0.55
C LEU A 280 -2.11 13.30 0.25
N GLN A 281 -2.17 13.28 1.59
CA GLN A 281 -1.23 13.99 2.44
C GLN A 281 0.19 13.45 2.26
N ILE A 282 0.38 12.14 2.29
CA ILE A 282 1.68 11.50 2.08
C ILE A 282 2.22 11.82 0.69
N GLU A 283 1.38 11.75 -0.34
CA GLU A 283 1.75 12.11 -1.71
C GLU A 283 2.22 13.56 -1.81
N MET A 284 1.46 14.51 -1.25
CA MET A 284 1.85 15.93 -1.23
C MET A 284 3.16 16.17 -0.50
N ILE A 285 3.40 15.51 0.63
CA ILE A 285 4.66 15.61 1.38
C ILE A 285 5.83 15.09 0.52
N CYS A 286 5.68 13.92 -0.11
CA CYS A 286 6.71 13.34 -0.97
C CYS A 286 7.03 14.23 -2.18
N ILE A 287 6.00 14.76 -2.85
CA ILE A 287 6.17 15.72 -3.95
C ILE A 287 6.87 16.99 -3.45
N GLY A 288 6.47 17.53 -2.29
CA GLY A 288 7.09 18.69 -1.66
C GLY A 288 8.58 18.48 -1.41
N ILE A 289 8.99 17.35 -0.86
CA ILE A 289 10.40 17.01 -0.63
C ILE A 289 11.18 16.98 -1.95
N ILE A 290 10.63 16.32 -2.99
CA ILE A 290 11.28 16.23 -4.31
C ILE A 290 11.46 17.63 -4.93
N VAL A 291 10.42 18.46 -4.90
CA VAL A 291 10.44 19.81 -5.45
C VAL A 291 11.45 20.69 -4.72
N ILE A 292 11.39 20.75 -3.38
CA ILE A 292 12.31 21.55 -2.56
C ILE A 292 13.76 21.12 -2.79
N THR A 293 14.04 19.82 -2.75
CA THR A 293 15.37 19.26 -2.97
C THR A 293 15.89 19.64 -4.37
N SER A 294 15.04 19.54 -5.38
CA SER A 294 15.40 19.90 -6.77
C SER A 294 15.71 21.40 -6.92
N ILE A 295 14.88 22.28 -6.34
CA ILE A 295 15.09 23.73 -6.37
C ILE A 295 16.39 24.12 -5.66
N LEU A 296 16.65 23.58 -4.47
CA LEU A 296 17.88 23.84 -3.72
C LEU A 296 19.11 23.40 -4.51
N THR A 297 19.07 22.21 -5.12
CA THR A 297 20.17 21.70 -5.94
C THR A 297 20.42 22.56 -7.17
N LEU A 298 19.36 23.00 -7.85
CA LEU A 298 19.49 23.95 -8.98
C LEU A 298 20.10 25.27 -8.54
N GLY A 299 19.66 25.86 -7.42
CA GLY A 299 20.19 27.10 -6.89
C GLY A 299 21.68 26.99 -6.54
N ILE A 300 22.07 25.95 -5.80
CA ILE A 300 23.48 25.74 -5.41
C ILE A 300 24.34 25.46 -6.66
N SER A 301 23.84 24.62 -7.60
CA SER A 301 24.58 24.34 -8.85
C SER A 301 24.81 25.60 -9.70
N ALA A 302 23.80 26.46 -9.79
CA ALA A 302 23.91 27.73 -10.52
C ALA A 302 24.97 28.67 -9.88
N LEU A 303 24.96 28.81 -8.55
CA LEU A 303 25.97 29.60 -7.83
C LEU A 303 27.37 29.03 -8.02
N TYR A 304 27.48 27.69 -7.98
CA TYR A 304 28.77 27.05 -8.24
C TYR A 304 29.27 27.28 -9.66
N ILE A 305 28.44 27.12 -10.68
CA ILE A 305 28.84 27.35 -12.07
C ILE A 305 29.28 28.79 -12.28
N LYS A 306 28.57 29.75 -11.65
CA LYS A 306 29.02 31.16 -11.68
C LYS A 306 30.43 31.30 -11.15
N LYS A 307 30.72 30.75 -9.97
CA LYS A 307 32.09 30.78 -9.40
C LYS A 307 33.08 30.02 -10.27
N TYR A 308 32.70 28.85 -10.78
CA TYR A 308 33.56 28.02 -11.64
C TYR A 308 33.99 28.76 -12.91
N VAL A 309 33.06 29.43 -13.60
CA VAL A 309 33.37 30.21 -14.79
C VAL A 309 34.26 31.42 -14.46
N ILE A 310 34.03 32.10 -13.33
CA ILE A 310 34.88 33.24 -12.89
C ILE A 310 36.29 32.75 -12.57
N TYR A 311 36.46 31.68 -11.83
CA TYR A 311 37.79 31.13 -11.51
C TYR A 311 38.52 30.56 -12.72
N SER A 312 37.81 30.15 -13.76
CA SER A 312 38.37 29.68 -15.02
C SER A 312 38.54 30.82 -16.04
N SER A 313 38.42 32.06 -15.64
CA SER A 313 38.48 33.23 -16.55
C SER A 313 39.80 33.30 -17.33
N TYR A 314 40.91 33.00 -16.68
CA TYR A 314 42.22 32.90 -17.32
C TYR A 314 42.27 31.81 -18.39
N ASP A 315 41.81 30.59 -18.06
CA ASP A 315 41.77 29.49 -19.01
C ASP A 315 40.83 29.78 -20.19
N ILE A 316 39.72 30.48 -19.94
CA ILE A 316 38.78 30.91 -20.98
C ILE A 316 39.43 31.94 -21.88
N ALA A 317 40.13 32.94 -21.31
CA ALA A 317 40.87 33.94 -22.08
C ALA A 317 41.98 33.32 -22.93
N LEU A 318 42.73 32.39 -22.39
CA LEU A 318 43.77 31.64 -23.11
C LEU A 318 43.18 30.83 -24.28
N LEU A 319 42.02 30.14 -24.07
CA LEU A 319 41.36 29.43 -25.15
C LEU A 319 40.89 30.37 -26.28
N TYR A 320 40.41 31.57 -25.94
CA TYR A 320 40.10 32.59 -26.94
C TYR A 320 41.36 33.06 -27.70
N ALA A 321 42.48 33.30 -27.00
CA ALA A 321 43.72 33.68 -27.61
C ALA A 321 44.29 32.61 -28.55
N LEU A 322 44.04 31.33 -28.25
CA LEU A 322 44.40 30.18 -29.10
C LEU A 322 43.42 29.95 -30.26
N GLY A 323 42.46 30.86 -30.50
CA GLY A 323 41.52 30.83 -31.62
C GLY A 323 40.32 29.86 -31.44
N TYR A 324 40.04 29.40 -30.22
CA TYR A 324 38.87 28.59 -29.98
C TYR A 324 37.60 29.42 -30.11
N SER A 325 36.64 28.93 -30.91
CA SER A 325 35.33 29.60 -31.02
C SER A 325 34.55 29.48 -29.71
N LYS A 326 33.72 30.49 -29.43
CA LYS A 326 32.84 30.52 -28.25
C LYS A 326 32.05 29.26 -28.08
N LYS A 327 31.47 28.71 -29.18
CA LYS A 327 30.70 27.45 -29.15
C LYS A 327 31.54 26.23 -28.69
N LYS A 328 32.84 26.20 -29.05
CA LYS A 328 33.76 25.14 -28.60
C LYS A 328 34.04 25.27 -27.10
N ILE A 329 34.23 26.49 -26.60
CA ILE A 329 34.46 26.78 -25.18
C ILE A 329 33.20 26.42 -24.38
N GLU A 330 31.99 26.83 -24.81
CA GLU A 330 30.73 26.46 -24.20
C GLU A 330 30.58 24.91 -24.06
N LYS A 331 30.92 24.17 -25.12
CA LYS A 331 30.88 22.71 -25.10
C LYS A 331 31.85 22.09 -24.08
N ILE A 332 33.08 22.61 -23.94
CA ILE A 332 34.07 22.10 -22.99
C ILE A 332 33.55 22.23 -21.56
N TYR A 333 33.04 23.42 -21.20
CA TYR A 333 32.50 23.63 -19.85
C TYR A 333 31.21 22.84 -19.58
N PHE A 334 30.36 22.73 -20.59
CA PHE A 334 29.17 21.94 -20.51
C PHE A 334 29.47 20.42 -20.27
N TYR A 335 30.42 19.85 -21.02
CA TYR A 335 30.82 18.46 -20.82
C TYR A 335 31.39 18.17 -19.43
N ASN A 336 32.10 19.14 -18.85
CA ASN A 336 32.60 18.99 -17.49
C ASN A 336 31.45 18.95 -16.46
N VAL A 337 30.46 19.81 -16.60
CA VAL A 337 29.25 19.77 -15.73
C VAL A 337 28.46 18.51 -15.96
N LEU A 338 28.29 18.09 -17.21
CA LEU A 338 27.60 16.83 -17.54
C LEU A 338 28.28 15.61 -16.89
N TYR A 339 29.63 15.60 -16.92
CA TYR A 339 30.38 14.52 -16.29
C TYR A 339 30.16 14.46 -14.76
N VAL A 340 30.19 15.61 -14.10
CA VAL A 340 29.97 15.73 -12.66
C VAL A 340 28.55 15.28 -12.26
N ILE A 341 27.53 15.72 -13.00
CA ILE A 341 26.14 15.30 -12.80
C ILE A 341 26.01 13.79 -13.07
N GLY A 342 26.62 13.30 -14.15
CA GLY A 342 26.58 11.90 -14.56
C GLY A 342 27.13 10.94 -13.49
N ILE A 343 28.24 11.29 -12.85
CA ILE A 343 28.79 10.49 -11.74
C ILE A 343 27.78 10.40 -10.59
N GLY A 344 27.22 11.53 -10.14
CA GLY A 344 26.22 11.56 -9.07
C GLY A 344 24.99 10.73 -9.43
N PHE A 345 24.52 10.86 -10.68
CA PHE A 345 23.38 10.09 -11.20
C PHE A 345 23.64 8.56 -11.19
N VAL A 346 24.78 8.12 -11.71
CA VAL A 346 25.09 6.68 -11.80
C VAL A 346 25.23 6.08 -10.41
N ILE A 347 25.99 6.71 -9.51
CA ILE A 347 26.20 6.18 -8.16
C ILE A 347 24.89 6.15 -7.37
N SER A 348 24.06 7.20 -7.42
CA SER A 348 22.80 7.25 -6.69
C SER A 348 21.81 6.20 -7.19
N ASN A 349 21.69 6.03 -8.51
CA ASN A 349 20.81 5.00 -9.05
C ASN A 349 21.30 3.58 -8.74
N PHE A 350 22.61 3.34 -8.73
CA PHE A 350 23.16 2.06 -8.33
C PHE A 350 22.80 1.72 -6.87
N ILE A 351 22.97 2.67 -5.94
CA ILE A 351 22.54 2.51 -4.55
C ILE A 351 21.04 2.25 -4.46
N SER A 352 20.24 3.00 -5.20
CA SER A 352 18.78 2.88 -5.19
C SER A 352 18.29 1.55 -5.74
N ILE A 353 18.95 1.00 -6.75
CA ILE A 353 18.64 -0.34 -7.27
C ILE A 353 18.88 -1.38 -6.18
N ILE A 354 20.03 -1.33 -5.49
CA ILE A 354 20.33 -2.28 -4.40
C ILE A 354 19.24 -2.19 -3.32
N VAL A 355 18.90 -0.99 -2.85
CA VAL A 355 17.89 -0.80 -1.80
C VAL A 355 16.51 -1.28 -2.27
N SER A 356 16.14 -0.99 -3.52
CA SER A 356 14.86 -1.40 -4.10
C SER A 356 14.71 -2.92 -4.24
N LEU A 357 15.79 -3.64 -4.48
CA LEU A 357 15.78 -5.11 -4.53
C LEU A 357 15.36 -5.73 -3.18
N PHE A 358 15.70 -5.08 -2.07
CA PHE A 358 15.33 -5.56 -0.72
C PHE A 358 13.94 -5.08 -0.26
N ILE A 359 13.46 -3.95 -0.78
CA ILE A 359 12.22 -3.33 -0.29
C ILE A 359 11.07 -3.60 -1.27
N ASN A 360 11.20 -3.12 -2.51
CA ASN A 360 10.17 -3.23 -3.54
C ASN A 360 10.78 -3.07 -4.93
N THR A 361 10.86 -4.16 -5.69
CA THR A 361 11.47 -4.18 -7.02
C THR A 361 10.76 -3.27 -8.03
N LYS A 362 9.45 -3.02 -7.88
CA LYS A 362 8.70 -2.11 -8.76
C LYS A 362 9.19 -0.66 -8.65
N SER A 363 9.73 -0.25 -7.51
CA SER A 363 10.25 1.11 -7.30
C SER A 363 11.45 1.44 -8.17
N ILE A 364 12.20 0.45 -8.70
CA ILE A 364 13.38 0.65 -9.56
C ILE A 364 13.03 1.50 -10.78
N ILE A 365 11.94 1.16 -11.46
CA ILE A 365 11.52 1.88 -12.68
C ILE A 365 11.17 3.33 -12.36
N TYR A 366 10.44 3.56 -11.27
CA TYR A 366 10.05 4.92 -10.85
C TYR A 366 11.24 5.76 -10.41
N CYS A 367 12.24 5.18 -9.72
CA CYS A 367 13.48 5.85 -9.36
C CYS A 367 14.26 6.28 -10.59
N LEU A 368 14.45 5.37 -11.56
CA LEU A 368 15.15 5.66 -12.80
C LEU A 368 14.44 6.75 -13.62
N LEU A 369 13.13 6.69 -13.75
CA LEU A 369 12.36 7.71 -14.47
C LEU A 369 12.42 9.07 -13.75
N GLY A 370 12.15 9.11 -12.45
CA GLY A 370 12.15 10.34 -11.66
C GLY A 370 13.49 11.05 -11.67
N THR A 371 14.58 10.34 -11.40
CA THR A 371 15.93 10.92 -11.43
C THR A 371 16.38 11.32 -12.82
N THR A 372 15.94 10.60 -13.87
CA THR A 372 16.24 10.97 -15.26
C THR A 372 15.58 12.30 -15.63
N ILE A 373 14.29 12.48 -15.29
CA ILE A 373 13.56 13.74 -15.55
C ILE A 373 14.24 14.91 -14.84
N ILE A 374 14.54 14.75 -13.55
CA ILE A 374 15.21 15.77 -12.74
C ILE A 374 16.63 16.03 -13.28
N GLY A 375 17.38 15.00 -13.63
CA GLY A 375 18.71 15.09 -14.22
C GLY A 375 18.72 15.88 -15.52
N ILE A 376 17.78 15.63 -16.41
CA ILE A 376 17.61 16.38 -17.67
C ILE A 376 17.30 17.85 -17.37
N ALA A 377 16.40 18.15 -16.44
CA ALA A 377 16.07 19.52 -16.06
C ALA A 377 17.31 20.27 -15.51
N ILE A 378 18.08 19.62 -14.62
CA ILE A 378 19.32 20.17 -14.08
C ILE A 378 20.33 20.45 -15.20
N ILE A 379 20.54 19.51 -16.13
CA ILE A 379 21.46 19.66 -17.26
C ILE A 379 21.06 20.83 -18.17
N LEU A 380 19.78 20.93 -18.53
CA LEU A 380 19.27 21.99 -19.40
C LEU A 380 19.45 23.37 -18.77
N LEU A 381 19.08 23.52 -17.49
CA LEU A 381 19.22 24.81 -16.80
C LEU A 381 20.69 25.20 -16.63
N ASN A 382 21.56 24.26 -16.30
CA ASN A 382 23.00 24.52 -16.22
C ASN A 382 23.60 24.89 -17.57
N TYR A 383 23.16 24.26 -18.66
CA TYR A 383 23.57 24.66 -20.02
C TYR A 383 23.18 26.10 -20.36
N LEU A 384 21.91 26.46 -20.09
CA LEU A 384 21.45 27.84 -20.32
C LEU A 384 22.24 28.87 -19.50
N PHE A 385 22.59 28.51 -18.28
CA PHE A 385 23.34 29.34 -17.37
C PHE A 385 24.80 29.54 -17.87
N ILE A 386 25.49 28.47 -18.27
CA ILE A 386 26.82 28.56 -18.90
C ILE A 386 26.79 29.44 -20.13
N LYS A 387 25.82 29.22 -21.02
CA LYS A 387 25.65 30.03 -22.24
C LYS A 387 25.44 31.51 -21.94
N LYS A 388 24.68 31.85 -20.87
CA LYS A 388 24.46 33.22 -20.41
C LYS A 388 25.76 33.85 -19.88
N LEU A 389 26.52 33.13 -19.05
CA LEU A 389 27.77 33.62 -18.48
C LEU A 389 28.84 33.86 -19.55
N LEU A 390 28.97 32.92 -20.49
CA LEU A 390 29.97 33.03 -21.57
C LEU A 390 29.57 34.02 -22.68
N LYS A 391 28.39 34.68 -22.58
CA LYS A 391 28.04 35.83 -23.48
C LYS A 391 28.88 37.08 -23.21
N ARG A 392 29.56 37.19 -22.09
CA ARG A 392 30.46 38.31 -21.76
C ARG A 392 31.62 38.37 -22.74
N LYS A 393 32.11 39.60 -23.01
CA LYS A 393 33.25 39.82 -23.95
C LYS A 393 34.54 39.22 -23.36
N SER A 394 35.45 38.72 -24.22
CA SER A 394 36.73 38.10 -23.83
C SER A 394 37.60 39.05 -22.96
N ILE A 395 37.57 40.36 -23.20
CA ILE A 395 38.27 41.40 -22.41
C ILE A 395 37.81 41.36 -20.92
N TYR A 396 36.56 41.01 -20.64
CA TYR A 396 36.05 40.91 -19.27
C TYR A 396 36.71 39.77 -18.49
N PHE A 397 36.98 38.67 -19.15
CA PHE A 397 37.68 37.52 -18.54
C PHE A 397 39.16 37.82 -18.27
N MET A 398 39.82 38.63 -19.11
CA MET A 398 41.19 39.08 -18.86
C MET A 398 41.29 40.02 -17.64
N LYS A 399 40.31 40.91 -17.44
CA LYS A 399 40.25 41.81 -16.29
C LYS A 399 39.97 41.06 -14.95
N GLU A 400 39.09 40.04 -14.96
CA GLU A 400 38.80 39.26 -13.76
C GLU A 400 39.94 38.31 -13.38
N SER A 401 40.88 37.98 -14.30
CA SER A 401 42.03 37.10 -14.00
C SER A 401 43.15 37.78 -13.19
N ASN A 402 43.10 39.10 -13.03
CA ASN A 402 44.09 39.90 -12.29
C ASN A 402 43.68 40.18 -10.83
N TYR A 403 42.58 39.55 -10.36
CA TYR A 403 42.11 39.52 -8.97
C TYR A 403 42.03 38.07 -8.52
#